data_c0f171561a226141b176e8a1282c7a0e
#
_entry.id   c0f171561a226141b176e8a1282c7a0e
#
_cell.length_a   1.000
_cell.length_b   1.000
_cell.length_c   1.000
_cell.angle_alpha   90.00
_cell.angle_beta   90.00
_cell.angle_gamma   90.00
#
_symmetry.space_group_name_H-M   'P 1'
#
loop_
_entity.id
_entity.type
_entity.pdbx_description
1 polymer ?
#
loop_
_entity_poly.entity_id
_entity_poly.type
_entity_poly.pdbx_seq_one_letter_code
_entity_poly.pdbx_strand_id
1 'polypeptide(L)'
;MAEYILQEATLALPDVYKDRTMNLFTLSENGASEFTFVVSRASVKKDESVHDVATRLVRELEITVPDFNLTSSHMTTVDNHAAAELFYHFKNDGTTVFQKQTIILMDEHPAGRKMVCYIGTCPGEFSDYYHNQYQAIIRSIKFHKPAPTETRDMLEANTEGPFFALDSESKILSVFKNIQELYGHLSLQRAKEGHYLLFDKQGAPLSIAPVPGSQPLRYALWTLSAEKSHHLVSQLSVCRQVSGSDDLNSTDQIRKYLMAQRAK
;
A
#
# COMPACT_ATOMS: atom_id res chain seq x y z
N MET A 1 12.39 -4.83 -20.55
CA MET A 1 13.09 -5.10 -19.27
C MET A 1 12.47 -4.23 -18.21
N ALA A 2 12.00 -4.82 -17.13
CA ALA A 2 11.45 -4.10 -15.99
C ALA A 2 12.56 -3.67 -15.03
N GLU A 3 12.53 -2.43 -14.56
CA GLU A 3 13.40 -1.98 -13.48
C GLU A 3 12.87 -2.50 -12.15
N TYR A 4 13.77 -3.11 -11.36
CA TYR A 4 13.47 -3.64 -10.04
C TYR A 4 14.32 -2.95 -8.99
N ILE A 5 13.67 -2.33 -8.00
CA ILE A 5 14.33 -1.53 -6.97
C ILE A 5 14.51 -2.38 -5.71
N LEU A 6 15.76 -2.59 -5.32
CA LEU A 6 16.16 -3.15 -4.03
C LEU A 6 16.47 -2.00 -3.05
N GLN A 7 16.79 -2.32 -1.82
CA GLN A 7 17.19 -1.32 -0.82
C GLN A 7 18.51 -0.60 -1.19
N GLU A 8 19.42 -1.33 -1.81
CA GLU A 8 20.79 -0.87 -2.12
C GLU A 8 21.05 -0.62 -3.61
N ALA A 9 20.18 -1.10 -4.51
CA ALA A 9 20.43 -1.04 -5.96
C ALA A 9 19.16 -1.11 -6.81
N THR A 10 19.27 -0.69 -8.06
CA THR A 10 18.27 -0.93 -9.10
C THR A 10 18.80 -1.93 -10.10
N LEU A 11 18.04 -2.97 -10.43
CA LEU A 11 18.36 -3.94 -11.45
C LEU A 11 17.41 -3.81 -12.64
N ALA A 12 17.91 -4.16 -13.83
CA ALA A 12 17.09 -4.37 -15.02
C ALA A 12 16.90 -5.89 -15.22
N LEU A 13 15.68 -6.38 -15.02
CA LEU A 13 15.35 -7.80 -15.21
C LEU A 13 14.59 -8.01 -16.52
N PRO A 14 14.93 -9.09 -17.30
CA PRO A 14 14.11 -9.52 -18.42
C PRO A 14 12.68 -9.85 -17.99
N ASP A 15 11.70 -9.57 -18.85
CA ASP A 15 10.26 -9.73 -18.55
C ASP A 15 9.81 -11.19 -18.30
N VAL A 16 10.69 -12.16 -18.61
CA VAL A 16 10.46 -13.58 -18.33
C VAL A 16 10.54 -13.91 -16.83
N TYR A 17 11.27 -13.11 -16.04
CA TYR A 17 11.36 -13.30 -14.61
C TYR A 17 10.09 -12.85 -13.91
N LYS A 18 9.70 -13.62 -12.90
CA LYS A 18 8.56 -13.29 -12.04
C LYS A 18 9.07 -12.93 -10.65
N ASP A 19 8.66 -11.79 -10.16
CA ASP A 19 8.95 -11.39 -8.78
C ASP A 19 8.31 -12.38 -7.79
N ARG A 20 9.16 -13.01 -6.96
CA ARG A 20 8.78 -13.87 -5.84
C ARG A 20 9.48 -13.43 -4.56
N THR A 21 9.59 -12.13 -4.37
CA THR A 21 10.22 -11.55 -3.19
C THR A 21 9.54 -12.06 -1.91
N MET A 22 10.36 -12.57 -1.01
CA MET A 22 9.98 -12.93 0.35
C MET A 22 10.74 -12.07 1.35
N ASN A 23 10.05 -11.66 2.41
CA ASN A 23 10.70 -11.01 3.54
C ASN A 23 10.84 -12.05 4.66
N LEU A 24 12.04 -12.27 5.15
CA LEU A 24 12.34 -13.17 6.27
C LEU A 24 12.83 -12.34 7.47
N PHE A 25 12.20 -12.57 8.60
CA PHE A 25 12.59 -11.95 9.90
C PHE A 25 12.91 -13.06 10.88
N THR A 26 14.03 -12.94 11.59
CA THR A 26 14.54 -13.90 12.55
C THR A 26 14.90 -13.19 13.85
N LEU A 27 14.89 -13.91 14.97
CA LEU A 27 15.32 -13.38 16.27
C LEU A 27 16.85 -13.29 16.39
N SER A 28 17.58 -13.98 15.50
CA SER A 28 19.05 -14.05 15.50
C SER A 28 19.56 -13.72 14.09
N GLU A 29 20.63 -12.97 14.02
CA GLU A 29 21.34 -12.68 12.75
C GLU A 29 22.07 -13.91 12.21
N ASN A 30 22.50 -14.79 13.10
CA ASN A 30 23.29 -15.98 12.76
C ASN A 30 22.76 -17.22 13.49
N GLY A 31 22.55 -18.30 12.74
CA GLY A 31 22.16 -19.59 13.28
C GLY A 31 20.65 -19.85 13.33
N ALA A 32 20.26 -20.87 14.08
CA ALA A 32 18.87 -21.28 14.22
C ALA A 32 18.05 -20.23 15.00
N SER A 33 16.86 -19.95 14.55
CA SER A 33 15.91 -19.06 15.22
C SER A 33 14.77 -19.88 15.82
N GLU A 34 14.42 -19.61 17.09
CA GLU A 34 13.28 -20.24 17.75
C GLU A 34 11.94 -19.82 17.15
N PHE A 35 11.90 -18.63 16.56
CA PHE A 35 10.77 -18.12 15.80
C PHE A 35 11.26 -17.41 14.54
N THR A 36 10.64 -17.74 13.42
CA THR A 36 10.84 -17.02 12.16
C THR A 36 9.51 -16.47 11.68
N PHE A 37 9.54 -15.28 11.08
CA PHE A 37 8.37 -14.68 10.46
C PHE A 37 8.65 -14.39 8.99
N VAL A 38 7.83 -14.95 8.11
CA VAL A 38 7.98 -14.83 6.65
C VAL A 38 6.78 -14.12 6.07
N VAL A 39 7.02 -13.19 5.15
CA VAL A 39 5.98 -12.63 4.28
C VAL A 39 6.25 -13.10 2.87
N SER A 40 5.37 -13.93 2.33
CA SER A 40 5.46 -14.45 0.97
C SER A 40 4.31 -13.95 0.10
N ARG A 41 4.52 -13.95 -1.21
CA ARG A 41 3.57 -13.45 -2.21
C ARG A 41 3.45 -14.43 -3.36
N ALA A 42 2.22 -14.64 -3.84
CA ALA A 42 1.95 -15.46 -5.01
C ALA A 42 0.75 -14.93 -5.79
N SER A 43 0.76 -15.13 -7.10
CA SER A 43 -0.40 -14.82 -7.94
C SER A 43 -1.53 -15.82 -7.70
N VAL A 44 -2.77 -15.35 -7.71
CA VAL A 44 -3.98 -16.18 -7.61
C VAL A 44 -4.90 -15.86 -8.77
N LYS A 45 -5.89 -16.72 -9.01
CA LYS A 45 -6.92 -16.47 -10.02
C LYS A 45 -7.82 -15.32 -9.56
N LYS A 46 -8.32 -14.56 -10.53
CA LYS A 46 -9.09 -13.34 -10.26
C LYS A 46 -10.38 -13.60 -9.47
N ASP A 47 -10.99 -14.75 -9.66
CA ASP A 47 -12.27 -15.19 -9.10
C ASP A 47 -12.14 -16.02 -7.82
N GLU A 48 -10.92 -16.39 -7.40
CA GLU A 48 -10.71 -17.14 -6.15
C GLU A 48 -11.04 -16.29 -4.92
N SER A 49 -11.79 -16.85 -3.99
CA SER A 49 -11.98 -16.27 -2.66
C SER A 49 -10.82 -16.65 -1.71
N VAL A 50 -10.68 -15.92 -0.58
CA VAL A 50 -9.71 -16.28 0.47
C VAL A 50 -9.93 -17.71 0.97
N HIS A 51 -11.19 -18.14 1.08
CA HIS A 51 -11.55 -19.50 1.50
C HIS A 51 -11.07 -20.55 0.49
N ASP A 52 -11.27 -20.31 -0.82
CA ASP A 52 -10.84 -21.23 -1.88
C ASP A 52 -9.32 -21.39 -1.88
N VAL A 53 -8.60 -20.28 -1.76
CA VAL A 53 -7.14 -20.27 -1.69
C VAL A 53 -6.63 -21.00 -0.45
N ALA A 54 -7.22 -20.76 0.72
CA ALA A 54 -6.87 -21.47 1.96
C ALA A 54 -7.11 -22.97 1.86
N THR A 55 -8.26 -23.37 1.30
CA THR A 55 -8.61 -24.79 1.09
C THR A 55 -7.63 -25.46 0.12
N ARG A 56 -7.29 -24.80 -0.98
CA ARG A 56 -6.31 -25.30 -1.96
C ARG A 56 -4.93 -25.45 -1.32
N LEU A 57 -4.48 -24.46 -0.55
CA LEU A 57 -3.19 -24.49 0.13
C LEU A 57 -3.10 -25.65 1.14
N VAL A 58 -4.14 -25.88 1.93
CA VAL A 58 -4.18 -27.03 2.86
C VAL A 58 -4.02 -28.34 2.11
N ARG A 59 -4.74 -28.54 1.00
CA ARG A 59 -4.61 -29.75 0.18
C ARG A 59 -3.21 -29.91 -0.43
N GLU A 60 -2.59 -28.83 -0.88
CA GLU A 60 -1.22 -28.85 -1.39
C GLU A 60 -0.22 -29.24 -0.29
N LEU A 61 -0.39 -28.72 0.92
CA LEU A 61 0.44 -29.06 2.09
C LEU A 61 0.25 -30.53 2.50
N GLU A 62 -0.96 -31.05 2.53
CA GLU A 62 -1.25 -32.46 2.81
C GLU A 62 -0.53 -33.42 1.86
N ILE A 63 -0.35 -33.02 0.60
CA ILE A 63 0.30 -33.87 -0.43
C ILE A 63 1.84 -33.71 -0.39
N THR A 64 2.33 -32.53 -0.10
CA THR A 64 3.75 -32.19 -0.32
C THR A 64 4.59 -32.21 0.95
N VAL A 65 3.97 -32.09 2.12
CA VAL A 65 4.67 -31.93 3.40
C VAL A 65 4.52 -33.18 4.26
N PRO A 66 5.62 -33.83 4.71
CA PRO A 66 5.57 -35.04 5.50
C PRO A 66 4.88 -34.83 6.85
N ASP A 67 4.05 -35.81 7.25
CA ASP A 67 3.32 -35.81 8.53
C ASP A 67 2.55 -34.52 8.80
N PHE A 68 1.98 -33.93 7.76
CA PHE A 68 1.17 -32.71 7.87
C PHE A 68 -0.06 -32.95 8.74
N ASN A 69 -0.32 -32.08 9.68
CA ASN A 69 -1.48 -32.11 10.54
C ASN A 69 -2.05 -30.68 10.73
N LEU A 70 -3.25 -30.44 10.23
CA LEU A 70 -3.98 -29.19 10.40
C LEU A 70 -4.62 -29.15 11.80
N THR A 71 -4.16 -28.25 12.66
CA THR A 71 -4.69 -28.07 14.01
C THR A 71 -5.93 -27.18 14.01
N SER A 72 -5.93 -26.08 13.25
CA SER A 72 -7.09 -25.20 13.12
C SER A 72 -7.07 -24.40 11.82
N SER A 73 -8.28 -24.08 11.34
CA SER A 73 -8.50 -23.17 10.22
C SER A 73 -9.74 -22.33 10.50
N HIS A 74 -9.63 -21.00 10.37
CA HIS A 74 -10.77 -20.12 10.55
C HIS A 74 -10.64 -18.82 9.73
N MET A 75 -11.79 -18.24 9.40
CA MET A 75 -11.84 -16.94 8.74
C MET A 75 -11.69 -15.85 9.78
N THR A 76 -10.96 -14.79 9.42
CA THR A 76 -10.69 -13.63 10.26
C THR A 76 -10.61 -12.36 9.39
N THR A 77 -10.18 -11.24 9.97
CA THR A 77 -9.92 -10.00 9.25
C THR A 77 -8.59 -9.40 9.68
N VAL A 78 -7.88 -8.78 8.72
CA VAL A 78 -6.66 -8.00 8.97
C VAL A 78 -6.83 -6.66 8.29
N ASP A 79 -6.76 -5.56 9.05
CA ASP A 79 -6.95 -4.19 8.56
C ASP A 79 -8.20 -4.07 7.66
N ASN A 80 -9.32 -4.64 8.09
CA ASN A 80 -10.62 -4.73 7.38
C ASN A 80 -10.64 -5.59 6.09
N HIS A 81 -9.57 -6.31 5.77
CA HIS A 81 -9.57 -7.26 4.66
C HIS A 81 -9.90 -8.67 5.16
N ALA A 82 -10.70 -9.41 4.39
CA ALA A 82 -10.98 -10.81 4.68
C ALA A 82 -9.68 -11.62 4.66
N ALA A 83 -9.49 -12.45 5.67
CA ALA A 83 -8.31 -13.27 5.85
C ALA A 83 -8.69 -14.70 6.30
N ALA A 84 -7.83 -15.66 6.04
CA ALA A 84 -7.91 -17.00 6.62
C ALA A 84 -6.67 -17.25 7.47
N GLU A 85 -6.85 -17.74 8.68
CA GLU A 85 -5.76 -18.15 9.55
C GLU A 85 -5.74 -19.68 9.65
N LEU A 86 -4.57 -20.26 9.39
CA LEU A 86 -4.27 -21.69 9.50
C LEU A 86 -3.25 -21.90 10.61
N PHE A 87 -3.42 -22.93 11.41
CA PHE A 87 -2.41 -23.41 12.33
C PHE A 87 -2.21 -24.90 12.13
N TYR A 88 -0.97 -25.33 11.89
CA TYR A 88 -0.63 -26.69 11.55
C TYR A 88 0.80 -27.04 12.00
N HIS A 89 1.10 -28.33 11.99
CA HIS A 89 2.45 -28.81 12.20
C HIS A 89 2.78 -29.95 11.22
N PHE A 90 4.07 -30.19 11.06
CA PHE A 90 4.60 -31.22 10.18
C PHE A 90 5.99 -31.67 10.65
N LYS A 91 6.54 -32.70 10.04
CA LYS A 91 7.89 -33.18 10.30
C LYS A 91 8.87 -32.62 9.28
N ASN A 92 9.99 -32.09 9.78
CA ASN A 92 11.13 -31.72 8.96
C ASN A 92 12.41 -32.25 9.62
N ASP A 93 13.11 -33.15 8.95
CA ASP A 93 14.32 -33.82 9.45
C ASP A 93 14.16 -34.38 10.90
N GLY A 94 13.04 -35.03 11.15
CA GLY A 94 12.73 -35.63 12.47
C GLY A 94 12.24 -34.64 13.52
N THR A 95 12.32 -33.34 13.28
CA THR A 95 11.81 -32.28 14.17
C THR A 95 10.38 -31.93 13.81
N THR A 96 9.49 -31.80 14.81
CA THR A 96 8.17 -31.22 14.58
C THR A 96 8.29 -29.73 14.41
N VAL A 97 7.76 -29.22 13.32
CA VAL A 97 7.72 -27.78 13.01
C VAL A 97 6.28 -27.31 13.06
N PHE A 98 6.02 -26.28 13.82
CA PHE A 98 4.71 -25.64 13.92
C PHE A 98 4.68 -24.37 13.08
N GLN A 99 3.61 -24.21 12.30
CA GLN A 99 3.39 -22.98 11.53
C GLN A 99 2.01 -22.41 11.75
N LYS A 100 1.97 -21.09 11.91
CA LYS A 100 0.76 -20.29 11.91
C LYS A 100 0.81 -19.37 10.71
N GLN A 101 -0.24 -19.42 9.87
CA GLN A 101 -0.25 -18.70 8.60
C GLN A 101 -1.53 -17.90 8.44
N THR A 102 -1.40 -16.60 8.16
CA THR A 102 -2.52 -15.73 7.81
C THR A 102 -2.44 -15.39 6.33
N ILE A 103 -3.52 -15.67 5.60
CA ILE A 103 -3.65 -15.52 4.15
C ILE A 103 -4.59 -14.38 3.85
N ILE A 104 -4.18 -13.47 2.97
CA ILE A 104 -4.99 -12.34 2.50
C ILE A 104 -4.89 -12.26 0.99
N LEU A 105 -5.98 -11.85 0.33
CA LEU A 105 -5.98 -11.55 -1.09
C LEU A 105 -6.02 -10.05 -1.31
N MET A 106 -5.16 -9.55 -2.19
CA MET A 106 -5.08 -8.15 -2.56
C MET A 106 -5.22 -8.00 -4.07
N ASP A 107 -6.05 -7.05 -4.49
CA ASP A 107 -6.15 -6.70 -5.90
C ASP A 107 -4.93 -5.85 -6.30
N GLU A 108 -4.29 -6.23 -7.40
CA GLU A 108 -3.10 -5.58 -7.94
C GLU A 108 -3.39 -5.14 -9.38
N HIS A 109 -3.84 -3.89 -9.52
CA HIS A 109 -4.11 -3.33 -10.84
C HIS A 109 -2.82 -2.93 -11.57
N PRO A 110 -2.65 -3.26 -12.89
CA PRO A 110 -3.49 -4.08 -13.75
C PRO A 110 -3.16 -5.58 -13.68
N ALA A 111 -2.22 -5.99 -12.84
CA ALA A 111 -1.60 -7.32 -12.84
C ALA A 111 -2.54 -8.46 -12.36
N GLY A 112 -3.72 -8.14 -11.80
CA GLY A 112 -4.66 -9.14 -11.33
C GLY A 112 -4.81 -9.17 -9.81
N ARG A 113 -4.71 -10.34 -9.20
CA ARG A 113 -4.87 -10.56 -7.76
C ARG A 113 -3.69 -11.34 -7.21
N LYS A 114 -3.21 -10.95 -6.04
CA LYS A 114 -2.14 -11.68 -5.34
C LYS A 114 -2.59 -12.14 -3.96
N MET A 115 -2.07 -13.29 -3.56
CA MET A 115 -2.09 -13.79 -2.21
C MET A 115 -0.87 -13.24 -1.47
N VAL A 116 -1.08 -12.75 -0.26
CA VAL A 116 -0.02 -12.42 0.70
C VAL A 116 -0.19 -13.34 1.90
N CYS A 117 0.87 -14.06 2.24
CA CYS A 117 0.92 -14.97 3.38
C CYS A 117 1.88 -14.43 4.43
N TYR A 118 1.41 -14.35 5.65
CA TYR A 118 2.19 -14.06 6.84
C TYR A 118 2.36 -15.35 7.62
N ILE A 119 3.59 -15.84 7.76
CA ILE A 119 3.88 -17.17 8.28
C ILE A 119 4.81 -17.06 9.48
N GLY A 120 4.33 -17.44 10.66
CA GLY A 120 5.14 -17.65 11.85
C GLY A 120 5.52 -19.13 11.97
N THR A 121 6.80 -19.42 12.20
CA THR A 121 7.32 -20.80 12.29
C THR A 121 8.12 -20.98 13.58
N CYS A 122 7.82 -22.04 14.32
CA CYS A 122 8.59 -22.47 15.50
C CYS A 122 9.00 -23.94 15.34
N PRO A 123 10.28 -24.28 15.43
CA PRO A 123 10.73 -25.65 15.61
C PRO A 123 10.40 -26.14 17.03
N GLY A 124 9.91 -27.37 17.16
CA GLY A 124 9.66 -28.02 18.44
C GLY A 124 8.33 -27.64 19.08
N GLU A 125 8.08 -26.36 19.38
CA GLU A 125 6.88 -25.88 20.04
C GLU A 125 6.49 -24.48 19.59
N PHE A 126 5.21 -24.22 19.45
CA PHE A 126 4.66 -22.89 19.24
C PHE A 126 4.05 -22.41 20.56
N SER A 127 4.89 -21.86 21.45
CA SER A 127 4.49 -21.46 22.80
C SER A 127 3.48 -20.30 22.80
N ASP A 128 2.81 -20.07 23.92
CA ASP A 128 1.91 -18.93 24.11
C ASP A 128 2.61 -17.58 23.86
N TYR A 129 3.91 -17.49 24.21
CA TYR A 129 4.71 -16.30 23.93
C TYR A 129 4.75 -16.01 22.42
N TYR A 130 5.06 -17.00 21.59
CA TYR A 130 5.11 -16.84 20.13
C TYR A 130 3.72 -16.70 19.50
N HIS A 131 2.70 -17.31 20.06
CA HIS A 131 1.31 -17.04 19.67
C HIS A 131 0.95 -15.56 19.85
N ASN A 132 1.30 -14.99 21.00
CA ASN A 132 1.05 -13.57 21.29
C ASN A 132 1.87 -12.65 20.41
N GLN A 133 3.16 -12.97 20.15
CA GLN A 133 4.02 -12.21 19.23
C GLN A 133 3.44 -12.23 17.81
N TYR A 134 3.07 -13.41 17.31
CA TYR A 134 2.45 -13.53 15.99
C TYR A 134 1.19 -12.69 15.89
N GLN A 135 0.28 -12.79 16.85
CA GLN A 135 -0.96 -12.02 16.86
C GLN A 135 -0.72 -10.51 16.94
N ALA A 136 0.29 -10.06 17.70
CA ALA A 136 0.67 -8.66 17.78
C ALA A 136 1.16 -8.15 16.41
N ILE A 137 1.99 -8.93 15.71
CA ILE A 137 2.45 -8.59 14.37
C ILE A 137 1.26 -8.47 13.41
N ILE A 138 0.37 -9.49 13.37
CA ILE A 138 -0.80 -9.48 12.45
C ILE A 138 -1.72 -8.28 12.72
N ARG A 139 -1.98 -7.95 13.98
CA ARG A 139 -2.80 -6.78 14.36
C ARG A 139 -2.17 -5.45 14.01
N SER A 140 -0.84 -5.39 13.93
CA SER A 140 -0.10 -4.16 13.59
C SER A 140 -0.13 -3.85 12.08
N ILE A 141 -0.53 -4.81 11.25
CA ILE A 141 -0.55 -4.64 9.79
C ILE A 141 -1.51 -3.52 9.39
N LYS A 142 -0.98 -2.60 8.60
CA LYS A 142 -1.74 -1.55 7.92
C LYS A 142 -1.41 -1.61 6.44
N PHE A 143 -2.42 -1.90 5.62
CA PHE A 143 -2.21 -1.95 4.19
C PHE A 143 -2.08 -0.53 3.62
N HIS A 144 -1.11 -0.38 2.74
CA HIS A 144 -1.01 0.84 1.96
C HIS A 144 -2.28 0.96 1.12
N LYS A 145 -2.92 2.12 1.15
CA LYS A 145 -4.00 2.40 0.20
C LYS A 145 -3.41 2.34 -1.19
N PRO A 146 -4.09 1.69 -2.16
CA PRO A 146 -3.61 1.70 -3.54
C PRO A 146 -3.40 3.14 -3.97
N ALA A 147 -2.28 3.38 -4.66
CA ALA A 147 -2.07 4.66 -5.33
C ALA A 147 -3.26 4.92 -6.27
N PRO A 148 -3.70 6.17 -6.44
CA PRO A 148 -4.79 6.49 -7.35
C PRO A 148 -4.55 5.87 -8.71
N THR A 149 -5.53 5.11 -9.23
CA THR A 149 -5.41 4.43 -10.52
C THR A 149 -5.28 5.47 -11.63
N GLU A 150 -4.24 5.35 -12.42
CA GLU A 150 -3.76 6.41 -13.31
C GLU A 150 -4.50 6.44 -14.65
N THR A 151 -5.55 7.28 -14.74
CA THR A 151 -5.77 8.02 -15.97
C THR A 151 -5.13 9.39 -15.73
N ARG A 152 -4.03 9.68 -16.40
CA ARG A 152 -3.30 10.95 -16.22
C ARG A 152 -3.58 11.87 -17.39
N ASP A 153 -4.21 12.99 -17.12
CA ASP A 153 -4.34 14.08 -18.06
C ASP A 153 -3.48 15.26 -17.60
N MET A 154 -2.64 15.78 -18.50
CA MET A 154 -1.79 16.92 -18.20
C MET A 154 -2.64 18.19 -18.05
N LEU A 155 -2.46 18.90 -16.92
CA LEU A 155 -3.07 20.21 -16.74
C LEU A 155 -2.33 21.26 -17.54
N GLU A 156 -3.06 22.09 -18.27
CA GLU A 156 -2.48 23.22 -18.99
C GLU A 156 -1.94 24.29 -18.02
N ALA A 157 -0.86 24.96 -18.42
CA ALA A 157 -0.18 25.96 -17.58
C ALA A 157 -1.05 27.16 -17.16
N ASN A 158 -2.15 27.40 -17.85
CA ASN A 158 -3.07 28.52 -17.59
C ASN A 158 -4.36 28.09 -16.88
N THR A 159 -4.41 26.88 -16.31
CA THR A 159 -5.58 26.43 -15.57
C THR A 159 -5.81 27.32 -14.35
N GLU A 160 -7.01 27.88 -14.26
CA GLU A 160 -7.43 28.69 -13.12
C GLU A 160 -7.71 27.82 -11.88
N GLY A 161 -7.26 28.35 -10.71
CA GLY A 161 -7.42 27.68 -9.43
C GLY A 161 -8.81 27.82 -8.81
N PRO A 162 -8.92 27.63 -7.49
CA PRO A 162 -7.80 27.39 -6.57
C PRO A 162 -7.19 25.99 -6.68
N PHE A 163 -5.89 25.93 -6.37
CA PHE A 163 -5.15 24.68 -6.16
C PHE A 163 -4.83 24.53 -4.68
N PHE A 164 -4.68 23.29 -4.23
CA PHE A 164 -4.41 22.99 -2.84
C PHE A 164 -3.19 22.07 -2.71
N ALA A 165 -2.33 22.36 -1.72
CA ALA A 165 -1.21 21.51 -1.37
C ALA A 165 -1.22 21.24 0.15
N LEU A 166 -1.38 19.99 0.53
CA LEU A 166 -1.28 19.54 1.92
C LEU A 166 0.11 18.97 2.16
N ASP A 167 0.89 19.65 2.98
CA ASP A 167 2.18 19.12 3.45
C ASP A 167 1.95 17.92 4.37
N SER A 168 2.57 16.78 4.02
CA SER A 168 2.36 15.50 4.69
C SER A 168 2.96 15.45 6.10
N GLU A 169 3.94 16.29 6.41
CA GLU A 169 4.61 16.36 7.71
C GLU A 169 3.93 17.36 8.65
N SER A 170 3.88 18.63 8.22
CA SER A 170 3.34 19.72 9.04
C SER A 170 1.81 19.71 9.14
N LYS A 171 1.12 19.04 8.19
CA LYS A 171 -0.34 19.05 8.04
C LYS A 171 -0.92 20.46 7.78
N ILE A 172 -0.10 21.33 7.16
CA ILE A 172 -0.53 22.64 6.70
C ILE A 172 -1.08 22.50 5.28
N LEU A 173 -2.30 22.99 5.08
CA LEU A 173 -2.95 23.05 3.79
C LEU A 173 -2.78 24.45 3.21
N SER A 174 -2.03 24.57 2.11
CA SER A 174 -1.82 25.82 1.37
C SER A 174 -2.77 25.93 0.19
N VAL A 175 -3.31 27.13 -0.04
CA VAL A 175 -4.26 27.44 -1.13
C VAL A 175 -3.61 28.43 -2.09
N PHE A 176 -3.66 28.12 -3.38
CA PHE A 176 -3.04 28.90 -4.45
C PHE A 176 -4.09 29.33 -5.48
N LYS A 177 -4.01 30.56 -5.97
CA LYS A 177 -4.99 31.13 -6.92
C LYS A 177 -4.88 30.52 -8.32
N ASN A 178 -3.68 30.11 -8.70
CA ASN A 178 -3.39 29.55 -10.01
C ASN A 178 -2.19 28.59 -9.95
N ILE A 179 -1.94 27.91 -11.06
CA ILE A 179 -0.87 26.90 -11.17
C ILE A 179 0.54 27.53 -11.07
N GLN A 180 0.74 28.77 -11.49
CA GLN A 180 2.04 29.46 -11.42
C GLN A 180 2.40 29.76 -9.96
N GLU A 181 1.42 30.20 -9.15
CA GLU A 181 1.61 30.45 -7.73
C GLU A 181 1.96 29.15 -7.00
N LEU A 182 1.27 28.06 -7.32
CA LEU A 182 1.59 26.73 -6.81
C LEU A 182 3.03 26.32 -7.14
N TYR A 183 3.46 26.42 -8.39
CA TYR A 183 4.83 26.10 -8.79
C TYR A 183 5.89 26.99 -8.14
N GLY A 184 5.57 28.25 -7.90
CA GLY A 184 6.47 29.18 -7.19
C GLY A 184 6.72 28.83 -5.73
N HIS A 185 5.77 28.13 -5.09
CA HIS A 185 5.85 27.73 -3.68
C HIS A 185 6.34 26.30 -3.46
N LEU A 186 6.10 25.41 -4.41
CA LEU A 186 6.49 24.01 -4.27
C LEU A 186 7.98 23.80 -4.52
N SER A 187 8.65 23.16 -3.57
CA SER A 187 9.92 22.51 -3.86
C SER A 187 9.65 21.31 -4.76
N LEU A 188 10.14 21.34 -6.01
CA LEU A 188 9.97 20.24 -6.96
C LEU A 188 10.49 18.91 -6.42
N GLN A 189 11.61 18.96 -5.69
CA GLN A 189 12.20 17.76 -5.10
C GLN A 189 11.29 17.17 -4.02
N ARG A 190 10.82 17.97 -3.06
CA ARG A 190 9.89 17.51 -2.02
C ARG A 190 8.56 17.04 -2.60
N ALA A 191 8.09 17.65 -3.70
CA ALA A 191 6.89 17.21 -4.37
C ALA A 191 7.06 15.83 -5.04
N LYS A 192 8.21 15.55 -5.66
CA LYS A 192 8.55 14.22 -6.20
C LYS A 192 8.69 13.15 -5.13
N GLU A 193 9.21 13.50 -3.97
CA GLU A 193 9.38 12.62 -2.80
C GLU A 193 8.06 12.36 -2.06
N GLY A 194 6.93 12.93 -2.53
CA GLY A 194 5.61 12.71 -1.94
C GLY A 194 5.32 13.48 -0.65
N HIS A 195 6.12 14.52 -0.34
CA HIS A 195 5.88 15.37 0.83
C HIS A 195 4.63 16.25 0.72
N TYR A 196 4.04 16.36 -0.47
CA TYR A 196 2.80 17.10 -0.69
C TYR A 196 1.72 16.24 -1.32
N LEU A 197 0.50 16.34 -0.80
CA LEU A 197 -0.71 15.90 -1.48
C LEU A 197 -1.30 17.11 -2.21
N LEU A 198 -1.38 17.02 -3.53
CA LEU A 198 -1.82 18.12 -4.39
C LEU A 198 -3.25 17.88 -4.86
N PHE A 199 -4.03 18.96 -4.99
CA PHE A 199 -5.42 18.85 -5.44
C PHE A 199 -5.81 20.04 -6.32
N ASP A 200 -6.72 19.77 -7.26
CA ASP A 200 -7.32 20.78 -8.12
C ASP A 200 -8.46 21.55 -7.43
N LYS A 201 -9.07 22.49 -8.16
CA LYS A 201 -10.23 23.29 -7.69
C LYS A 201 -11.45 22.50 -7.29
N GLN A 202 -11.58 21.24 -7.71
CA GLN A 202 -12.67 20.34 -7.35
C GLN A 202 -12.30 19.43 -6.18
N GLY A 203 -11.06 19.54 -5.70
CA GLY A 203 -10.48 18.70 -4.66
C GLY A 203 -10.08 17.31 -5.17
N ALA A 204 -9.96 17.12 -6.48
CA ALA A 204 -9.43 15.88 -7.06
C ALA A 204 -7.90 15.84 -6.92
N PRO A 205 -7.30 14.68 -6.65
CA PRO A 205 -5.88 14.56 -6.44
C PRO A 205 -5.09 14.80 -7.74
N LEU A 206 -3.93 15.42 -7.59
CA LEU A 206 -2.97 15.69 -8.64
C LEU A 206 -1.64 15.00 -8.35
N SER A 207 -0.90 14.65 -9.40
CA SER A 207 0.49 14.20 -9.30
C SER A 207 1.41 15.12 -10.08
N ILE A 208 2.68 15.18 -9.66
CA ILE A 208 3.73 15.82 -10.42
C ILE A 208 4.56 14.75 -11.13
N ALA A 209 4.68 14.83 -12.45
CA ALA A 209 5.37 13.83 -13.24
C ALA A 209 6.09 14.47 -14.44
N PRO A 210 7.11 13.80 -15.01
CA PRO A 210 7.79 14.27 -16.20
C PRO A 210 6.85 14.35 -17.41
N VAL A 211 7.05 15.36 -18.23
CA VAL A 211 6.37 15.49 -19.53
C VAL A 211 7.09 14.60 -20.53
N PRO A 212 6.41 13.58 -21.11
CA PRO A 212 7.03 12.67 -22.06
C PRO A 212 7.64 13.43 -23.26
N GLY A 213 8.86 13.05 -23.65
CA GLY A 213 9.55 13.60 -24.81
C GLY A 213 10.06 15.04 -24.63
N SER A 214 9.91 15.68 -23.47
CA SER A 214 10.46 17.03 -23.25
C SER A 214 11.98 17.02 -23.11
N GLN A 215 12.66 17.93 -23.85
CA GLN A 215 14.09 18.19 -23.73
C GLN A 215 14.32 19.69 -23.61
N PRO A 216 14.88 20.21 -22.50
CA PRO A 216 15.25 19.49 -21.27
C PRO A 216 14.03 18.89 -20.53
N LEU A 217 14.27 17.92 -19.65
CA LEU A 217 13.23 17.26 -18.88
C LEU A 217 12.37 18.26 -18.10
N ARG A 218 11.08 18.33 -18.41
CA ARG A 218 10.09 19.19 -17.75
C ARG A 218 9.17 18.35 -16.89
N TYR A 219 8.61 18.96 -15.86
CA TYR A 219 7.60 18.37 -15.00
C TYR A 219 6.30 19.16 -15.10
N ALA A 220 5.19 18.46 -15.05
CA ALA A 220 3.86 19.07 -15.07
C ALA A 220 2.96 18.42 -14.01
N LEU A 221 1.85 19.08 -13.70
CA LEU A 221 0.76 18.50 -12.92
C LEU A 221 -0.14 17.67 -13.83
N TRP A 222 -0.56 16.55 -13.30
CA TRP A 222 -1.43 15.60 -13.97
C TRP A 222 -2.63 15.31 -13.07
N THR A 223 -3.82 15.32 -13.63
CA THR A 223 -5.02 14.86 -12.92
C THR A 223 -4.92 13.36 -12.69
N LEU A 224 -5.38 12.91 -11.53
CA LEU A 224 -5.46 11.50 -11.20
C LEU A 224 -6.92 11.07 -11.09
N SER A 225 -7.26 9.96 -11.75
CA SER A 225 -8.50 9.26 -11.46
C SER A 225 -8.33 8.51 -10.14
N ALA A 226 -9.06 8.93 -9.12
CA ALA A 226 -8.89 8.40 -7.77
C ALA A 226 -10.23 8.21 -7.07
N GLU A 227 -10.26 7.26 -6.13
CA GLU A 227 -11.40 7.08 -5.24
C GLU A 227 -11.65 8.32 -4.37
N LYS A 228 -12.90 8.49 -3.92
CA LYS A 228 -13.33 9.62 -3.08
C LYS A 228 -12.50 9.77 -1.79
N SER A 229 -11.93 8.68 -1.28
CA SER A 229 -11.05 8.66 -0.10
C SER A 229 -9.75 9.46 -0.30
N HIS A 230 -9.30 9.64 -1.55
CA HIS A 230 -8.10 10.39 -1.91
C HIS A 230 -8.38 11.87 -2.23
N HIS A 231 -9.64 12.28 -2.27
CA HIS A 231 -10.02 13.66 -2.52
C HIS A 231 -9.77 14.55 -1.29
N LEU A 232 -9.54 15.86 -1.54
CA LEU A 232 -9.25 16.84 -0.50
C LEU A 232 -10.27 16.84 0.65
N VAL A 233 -11.57 16.69 0.34
CA VAL A 233 -12.64 16.64 1.37
C VAL A 233 -12.35 15.60 2.45
N SER A 234 -11.82 14.45 2.06
CA SER A 234 -11.48 13.37 3.00
C SER A 234 -10.19 13.65 3.80
N GLN A 235 -9.35 14.55 3.31
CA GLN A 235 -8.10 14.95 3.96
C GLN A 235 -8.24 16.15 4.90
N LEU A 236 -9.36 16.90 4.83
CA LEU A 236 -9.57 18.09 5.65
C LEU A 236 -9.55 17.81 7.16
N SER A 237 -9.91 16.59 7.57
CA SER A 237 -9.92 16.20 8.99
C SER A 237 -8.51 16.08 9.61
N VAL A 238 -7.47 15.90 8.80
CA VAL A 238 -6.08 15.79 9.27
C VAL A 238 -5.33 17.11 9.18
N CYS A 239 -5.93 18.16 8.58
CA CYS A 239 -5.32 19.48 8.46
C CYS A 239 -5.26 20.17 9.82
N ARG A 240 -4.09 20.67 10.18
CA ARG A 240 -3.87 21.44 11.41
C ARG A 240 -4.04 22.94 11.21
N GLN A 241 -3.69 23.41 10.03
CA GLN A 241 -3.71 24.82 9.67
C GLN A 241 -4.00 24.99 8.18
N VAL A 242 -4.70 26.04 7.82
CA VAL A 242 -4.88 26.49 6.43
C VAL A 242 -4.11 27.78 6.23
N SER A 243 -3.29 27.83 5.16
CA SER A 243 -2.61 29.02 4.68
C SER A 243 -3.19 29.35 3.30
N GLY A 244 -3.93 30.44 3.17
CA GLY A 244 -4.63 30.74 1.92
C GLY A 244 -5.10 32.16 1.81
N SER A 245 -5.96 32.42 0.82
CA SER A 245 -6.61 33.70 0.59
C SER A 245 -7.70 33.96 1.62
N ASP A 246 -8.16 35.22 1.71
CA ASP A 246 -9.19 35.67 2.68
C ASP A 246 -10.48 34.85 2.61
N ASP A 247 -10.83 34.31 1.45
CA ASP A 247 -12.05 33.52 1.23
C ASP A 247 -11.89 32.03 1.53
N LEU A 248 -10.66 31.49 1.62
CA LEU A 248 -10.36 30.06 1.82
C LEU A 248 -9.24 29.89 2.87
N ASN A 249 -9.47 30.40 4.08
CA ASN A 249 -8.48 30.38 5.17
C ASN A 249 -8.80 29.37 6.28
N SER A 250 -9.86 28.57 6.11
CA SER A 250 -10.24 27.53 7.06
C SER A 250 -10.76 26.26 6.38
N THR A 251 -10.66 25.14 7.07
CA THR A 251 -11.17 23.84 6.55
C THR A 251 -12.68 23.89 6.27
N ASP A 252 -13.44 24.65 7.04
CA ASP A 252 -14.90 24.79 6.84
C ASP A 252 -15.25 25.59 5.59
N GLN A 253 -14.51 26.68 5.31
CA GLN A 253 -14.67 27.44 4.07
C GLN A 253 -14.31 26.59 2.86
N ILE A 254 -13.20 25.86 2.91
CA ILE A 254 -12.77 24.95 1.84
C ILE A 254 -13.82 23.85 1.64
N ARG A 255 -14.35 23.27 2.71
CA ARG A 255 -15.42 22.26 2.61
C ARG A 255 -16.66 22.82 1.91
N LYS A 256 -17.12 24.00 2.29
CA LYS A 256 -18.27 24.68 1.65
C LYS A 256 -17.99 24.96 0.19
N TYR A 257 -16.79 25.45 -0.14
CA TYR A 257 -16.37 25.71 -1.50
C TYR A 257 -16.42 24.42 -2.36
N LEU A 258 -15.81 23.32 -1.88
CA LEU A 258 -15.78 22.05 -2.60
C LEU A 258 -17.18 21.43 -2.77
N MET A 259 -18.07 21.60 -1.82
CA MET A 259 -19.46 21.15 -1.94
C MET A 259 -20.21 21.96 -3.01
N ALA A 260 -19.98 23.28 -3.11
CA ALA A 260 -20.57 24.13 -4.14
C ALA A 260 -20.07 23.80 -5.55
N GLN A 261 -18.81 23.35 -5.70
CA GLN A 261 -18.27 22.91 -7.00
C GLN A 261 -18.87 21.57 -7.49
N ARG A 262 -19.31 20.70 -6.58
CA ARG A 262 -19.93 19.41 -6.91
C ARG A 262 -21.41 19.53 -7.33
N ALA A 263 -22.05 20.65 -6.99
CA ALA A 263 -23.46 20.92 -7.34
C ALA A 263 -23.65 21.59 -8.71
N LYS A 264 -22.57 21.98 -9.36
CA LYS A 264 -22.54 22.50 -10.73
C LYS A 264 -22.19 21.39 -11.71
#